data_19b384773fc077ce689cc820c3cadd57
#
_entry.id   19b384773fc077ce689cc820c3cadd57
#
_cell.length_a   1.000
_cell.length_b   1.000
_cell.length_c   1.000
_cell.angle_alpha   90.00
_cell.angle_beta   90.00
_cell.angle_gamma   90.00
#
_symmetry.space_group_name_H-M   'P 1'
#
loop_
_entity.id
_entity.type
_entity.pdbx_description
1 polymer ?
#
loop_
_entity_poly.entity_id
_entity_poly.type
_entity_poly.pdbx_seq_one_letter_code
_entity_poly.pdbx_strand_id
1 'polypeptide(L)'
;MKKAVIYLFLVLGLVSCDPQDLQRVLDTVGSTGLSNLDVANGLKEALEFGVDNSVDLLSVTDGYYKSAYKILLPDEANTVIDKLKIIPGFSNLEEELIKRINRSAEDAAKKAGPIFLDAVRGITFDDAMSILLGEQDAATQYLHSRTYNSLYEEFKPVLDNSLNSFGALNLWADAVNAYNKIPFITKVNPDLSDHINTKALYGLFDLIEDKEQGIRTDVSQRTTSLLKDVFARQDK
;
A
#
# COMPACT_ATOMS: atom_id res chain seq x y z
N MET A 1 43.28 12.37 -44.38
CA MET A 1 41.95 12.57 -43.86
C MET A 1 41.46 11.21 -43.31
N LYS A 2 41.64 10.98 -42.01
CA LYS A 2 41.28 9.72 -41.33
C LYS A 2 39.92 9.93 -40.62
N LYS A 3 38.88 9.20 -41.06
CA LYS A 3 37.55 9.20 -40.42
C LYS A 3 37.59 8.28 -39.21
N ALA A 4 37.44 8.84 -38.01
CA ALA A 4 37.26 8.09 -36.78
C ALA A 4 35.78 7.68 -36.65
N VAL A 5 35.52 6.38 -36.62
CA VAL A 5 34.20 5.80 -36.33
C VAL A 5 34.15 5.54 -34.85
N ILE A 6 33.31 6.30 -34.14
CA ILE A 6 33.03 6.10 -32.70
C ILE A 6 31.97 5.03 -32.62
N TYR A 7 32.33 3.84 -32.13
CA TYR A 7 31.37 2.80 -31.71
C TYR A 7 30.83 3.13 -30.32
N LEU A 8 29.58 3.54 -30.28
CA LEU A 8 28.80 3.68 -29.03
C LEU A 8 28.39 2.28 -28.59
N PHE A 9 29.05 1.72 -27.57
CA PHE A 9 28.63 0.50 -26.90
C PHE A 9 27.42 0.81 -25.99
N LEU A 10 26.26 0.41 -26.47
CA LEU A 10 25.03 0.37 -25.64
C LEU A 10 25.14 -0.85 -24.74
N VAL A 11 25.54 -0.65 -23.48
CA VAL A 11 25.51 -1.71 -22.48
C VAL A 11 24.05 -1.84 -22.01
N LEU A 12 23.31 -2.78 -22.61
CA LEU A 12 22.06 -3.30 -22.02
C LEU A 12 22.47 -4.10 -20.78
N GLY A 13 22.21 -3.55 -19.61
CA GLY A 13 22.25 -4.27 -18.34
C GLY A 13 21.11 -5.29 -18.34
N LEU A 14 21.42 -6.53 -18.74
CA LEU A 14 20.58 -7.68 -18.44
C LEU A 14 20.71 -7.93 -16.94
N VAL A 15 19.65 -7.69 -16.18
CA VAL A 15 19.51 -8.23 -14.82
C VAL A 15 19.42 -9.75 -15.02
N SER A 16 20.57 -10.40 -14.95
CA SER A 16 20.69 -11.84 -15.01
C SER A 16 20.35 -12.38 -13.63
N CYS A 17 19.16 -12.94 -13.44
CA CYS A 17 18.96 -13.91 -12.35
C CYS A 17 20.03 -14.99 -12.54
N ASP A 18 20.89 -15.19 -11.53
CA ASP A 18 21.96 -16.17 -11.60
C ASP A 18 21.32 -17.59 -11.66
N PRO A 19 21.55 -18.35 -12.73
CA PRO A 19 21.02 -19.73 -12.81
C PRO A 19 21.45 -20.63 -11.64
N GLN A 20 22.53 -20.25 -10.93
CA GLN A 20 23.04 -21.00 -9.78
C GLN A 20 22.17 -20.80 -8.53
N ASP A 21 21.52 -19.63 -8.35
CA ASP A 21 20.62 -19.41 -7.24
C ASP A 21 19.31 -20.17 -7.43
N LEU A 22 18.80 -20.23 -8.67
CA LEU A 22 17.65 -21.07 -9.00
C LEU A 22 17.95 -22.56 -8.77
N GLN A 23 19.15 -23.03 -9.17
CA GLN A 23 19.55 -24.42 -8.95
C GLN A 23 19.71 -24.75 -7.48
N ARG A 24 20.29 -23.86 -6.68
CA ARG A 24 20.40 -24.07 -5.20
C ARG A 24 19.04 -24.18 -4.53
N VAL A 25 18.05 -23.37 -4.96
CA VAL A 25 16.69 -23.47 -4.43
C VAL A 25 16.03 -24.76 -4.85
N LEU A 26 16.15 -25.17 -6.12
CA LEU A 26 15.61 -26.44 -6.60
C LEU A 26 16.26 -27.65 -5.90
N ASP A 27 17.56 -27.62 -5.67
CA ASP A 27 18.28 -28.67 -4.93
C ASP A 27 17.86 -28.69 -3.44
N THR A 28 17.58 -27.52 -2.86
CA THR A 28 17.12 -27.40 -1.47
C THR A 28 15.65 -27.82 -1.34
N VAL A 29 14.78 -27.52 -2.32
CA VAL A 29 13.40 -28.03 -2.40
C VAL A 29 13.40 -29.56 -2.42
N GLY A 30 14.25 -30.18 -3.23
CA GLY A 30 14.39 -31.64 -3.29
C GLY A 30 14.91 -32.29 -1.99
N SER A 31 15.74 -31.55 -1.21
CA SER A 31 16.32 -32.06 0.04
C SER A 31 15.41 -31.96 1.26
N THR A 32 14.44 -31.03 1.27
CA THR A 32 13.48 -30.82 2.37
C THR A 32 12.16 -31.56 2.21
N GLY A 33 11.95 -32.26 1.09
CA GLY A 33 10.69 -32.96 0.78
C GLY A 33 9.52 -32.01 0.41
N LEU A 34 9.75 -30.67 0.32
CA LEU A 34 8.74 -29.72 -0.13
C LEU A 34 8.59 -29.79 -1.65
N SER A 35 7.36 -29.91 -2.12
CA SER A 35 7.05 -29.79 -3.54
C SER A 35 7.01 -28.33 -3.99
N ASN A 36 7.10 -28.12 -5.29
CA ASN A 36 6.89 -26.77 -5.88
C ASN A 36 5.52 -26.17 -5.50
N LEU A 37 4.52 -27.05 -5.33
CA LEU A 37 3.20 -26.67 -4.90
C LEU A 37 3.19 -26.18 -3.44
N ASP A 38 3.96 -26.84 -2.55
CA ASP A 38 4.06 -26.43 -1.15
C ASP A 38 4.71 -25.05 -1.02
N VAL A 39 5.71 -24.76 -1.82
CA VAL A 39 6.35 -23.43 -1.85
C VAL A 39 5.36 -22.35 -2.29
N ALA A 40 4.63 -22.59 -3.38
CA ALA A 40 3.63 -21.63 -3.88
C ALA A 40 2.49 -21.44 -2.87
N ASN A 41 2.01 -22.52 -2.25
CA ASN A 41 0.95 -22.46 -1.23
C ASN A 41 1.43 -21.73 0.03
N GLY A 42 2.66 -21.99 0.49
CA GLY A 42 3.20 -21.30 1.66
C GLY A 42 3.36 -19.80 1.44
N LEU A 43 3.78 -19.38 0.25
CA LEU A 43 3.82 -17.96 -0.08
C LEU A 43 2.41 -17.34 -0.12
N LYS A 44 1.44 -18.02 -0.75
CA LYS A 44 0.05 -17.56 -0.78
C LYS A 44 -0.51 -17.41 0.63
N GLU A 45 -0.30 -18.38 1.49
CA GLU A 45 -0.73 -18.33 2.90
C GLU A 45 -0.08 -17.14 3.65
N ALA A 46 1.20 -16.88 3.42
CA ALA A 46 1.88 -15.71 4.00
C ALA A 46 1.24 -14.39 3.55
N LEU A 47 0.92 -14.29 2.26
CA LEU A 47 0.30 -13.10 1.69
C LEU A 47 -1.14 -12.91 2.15
N GLU A 48 -1.94 -13.99 2.19
CA GLU A 48 -3.29 -13.96 2.74
C GLU A 48 -3.27 -13.48 4.19
N PHE A 49 -2.38 -14.03 5.03
CA PHE A 49 -2.22 -13.60 6.41
C PHE A 49 -1.79 -12.12 6.52
N GLY A 50 -0.85 -11.67 5.71
CA GLY A 50 -0.39 -10.28 5.68
C GLY A 50 -1.50 -9.32 5.28
N VAL A 51 -2.26 -9.66 4.24
CA VAL A 51 -3.39 -8.89 3.73
C VAL A 51 -4.51 -8.81 4.76
N ASP A 52 -4.97 -9.95 5.28
CA ASP A 52 -6.06 -10.01 6.25
C ASP A 52 -5.71 -9.20 7.50
N ASN A 53 -4.50 -9.37 8.04
CA ASN A 53 -4.05 -8.63 9.20
C ASN A 53 -4.01 -7.10 8.95
N SER A 54 -3.54 -6.69 7.77
CA SER A 54 -3.44 -5.28 7.41
C SER A 54 -4.82 -4.64 7.20
N VAL A 55 -5.72 -5.34 6.52
CA VAL A 55 -7.10 -4.90 6.33
C VAL A 55 -7.82 -4.82 7.67
N ASP A 56 -7.70 -5.83 8.53
CA ASP A 56 -8.33 -5.86 9.86
C ASP A 56 -7.84 -4.71 10.75
N LEU A 57 -6.54 -4.42 10.74
CA LEU A 57 -5.98 -3.33 11.54
C LEU A 57 -6.43 -1.95 11.06
N LEU A 58 -6.52 -1.73 9.75
CA LEU A 58 -6.84 -0.41 9.20
C LEU A 58 -8.33 -0.17 9.01
N SER A 59 -9.16 -1.21 8.92
CA SER A 59 -10.62 -1.08 8.71
C SER A 59 -11.43 -0.85 9.98
N VAL A 60 -10.82 -0.97 11.15
CA VAL A 60 -11.50 -0.71 12.44
C VAL A 60 -11.48 0.78 12.80
N THR A 61 -12.33 1.16 13.73
CA THR A 61 -12.33 2.51 14.29
C THR A 61 -10.97 2.84 14.90
N ASP A 62 -10.38 3.96 14.52
CA ASP A 62 -9.04 4.43 14.89
C ASP A 62 -7.89 3.69 14.19
N GLY A 63 -8.17 2.79 13.24
CA GLY A 63 -7.16 2.05 12.50
C GLY A 63 -6.23 2.96 11.69
N TYR A 64 -6.79 3.97 11.02
CA TYR A 64 -6.01 5.07 10.43
C TYR A 64 -5.78 6.22 11.42
N TYR A 65 -6.85 6.69 12.07
CA TYR A 65 -6.83 7.94 12.84
C TYR A 65 -5.80 7.96 13.98
N LYS A 66 -5.60 6.84 14.68
CA LYS A 66 -4.67 6.74 15.82
C LYS A 66 -3.45 5.85 15.54
N SER A 67 -3.09 5.66 14.30
CA SER A 67 -1.93 4.86 13.88
C SER A 67 -0.86 5.72 13.21
N ALA A 68 0.23 5.07 12.85
CA ALA A 68 1.28 5.67 12.01
C ALA A 68 0.76 6.02 10.59
N TYR A 69 -0.33 5.38 10.16
CA TYR A 69 -0.97 5.56 8.86
C TYR A 69 -2.00 6.69 8.82
N LYS A 70 -2.04 7.51 9.87
CA LYS A 70 -2.96 8.65 9.96
C LYS A 70 -2.83 9.57 8.74
N ILE A 71 -3.93 9.72 8.00
CA ILE A 71 -3.99 10.59 6.82
C ILE A 71 -4.11 12.04 7.29
N LEU A 72 -3.10 12.83 6.96
CA LEU A 72 -3.07 14.26 7.18
C LEU A 72 -3.60 15.00 5.95
N LEU A 73 -3.95 16.26 6.13
CA LEU A 73 -4.35 17.14 5.04
C LEU A 73 -3.14 17.46 4.12
N PRO A 74 -3.35 17.67 2.83
CA PRO A 74 -2.28 18.15 1.95
C PRO A 74 -1.89 19.60 2.30
N ASP A 75 -0.68 20.01 1.90
CA ASP A 75 -0.13 21.32 2.25
C ASP A 75 -1.01 22.50 1.80
N GLU A 76 -1.69 22.35 0.68
CA GLU A 76 -2.63 23.35 0.17
C GLU A 76 -3.82 23.55 1.13
N ALA A 77 -4.29 22.46 1.75
CA ALA A 77 -5.37 22.52 2.73
C ALA A 77 -4.91 23.19 4.04
N ASN A 78 -3.67 22.97 4.46
CA ASN A 78 -3.08 23.63 5.63
C ASN A 78 -3.10 25.16 5.47
N THR A 79 -2.83 25.66 4.27
CA THR A 79 -2.92 27.11 3.97
C THR A 79 -4.33 27.66 4.20
N VAL A 80 -5.37 26.93 3.81
CA VAL A 80 -6.78 27.29 4.04
C VAL A 80 -7.09 27.31 5.53
N ILE A 81 -6.71 26.24 6.23
CA ILE A 81 -6.93 26.06 7.67
C ILE A 81 -6.29 27.20 8.47
N ASP A 82 -5.02 27.50 8.20
CA ASP A 82 -4.27 28.54 8.90
C ASP A 82 -4.92 29.93 8.78
N LYS A 83 -5.54 30.22 7.66
CA LYS A 83 -6.26 31.47 7.45
C LYS A 83 -7.64 31.50 8.12
N LEU A 84 -8.27 30.34 8.26
CA LEU A 84 -9.64 30.25 8.79
C LEU A 84 -9.71 30.04 10.31
N LYS A 85 -8.67 29.47 10.93
CA LYS A 85 -8.70 29.14 12.38
C LYS A 85 -8.98 30.31 13.32
N ILE A 86 -8.75 31.55 12.85
CA ILE A 86 -9.07 32.79 13.59
C ILE A 86 -10.53 33.20 13.43
N ILE A 87 -11.28 32.58 12.52
CA ILE A 87 -12.68 32.89 12.26
C ILE A 87 -13.57 32.05 13.18
N PRO A 88 -14.54 32.63 13.89
CA PRO A 88 -15.47 31.87 14.72
C PRO A 88 -16.18 30.77 13.91
N GLY A 89 -16.21 29.55 14.45
CA GLY A 89 -16.77 28.37 13.79
C GLY A 89 -15.76 27.48 13.07
N PHE A 90 -14.51 27.94 12.84
CA PHE A 90 -13.47 27.17 12.18
C PHE A 90 -12.28 26.80 13.08
N SER A 91 -12.34 27.09 14.39
CA SER A 91 -11.24 26.88 15.32
C SER A 91 -10.77 25.42 15.42
N ASN A 92 -11.67 24.46 15.24
CA ASN A 92 -11.36 23.01 15.30
C ASN A 92 -11.45 22.33 13.93
N LEU A 93 -11.42 23.11 12.84
CA LEU A 93 -11.63 22.62 11.48
C LEU A 93 -10.63 21.52 11.09
N GLU A 94 -9.36 21.71 11.41
CA GLU A 94 -8.29 20.76 11.07
C GLU A 94 -8.54 19.40 11.72
N GLU A 95 -8.74 19.37 13.04
CA GLU A 95 -8.97 18.12 13.77
C GLU A 95 -10.23 17.40 13.31
N GLU A 96 -11.32 18.13 13.09
CA GLU A 96 -12.59 17.61 12.59
C GLU A 96 -12.42 17.00 11.19
N LEU A 97 -11.74 17.68 10.26
CA LEU A 97 -11.48 17.18 8.92
C LEU A 97 -10.60 15.93 8.94
N ILE A 98 -9.46 15.98 9.63
CA ILE A 98 -8.55 14.84 9.75
C ILE A 98 -9.29 13.63 10.32
N LYS A 99 -10.11 13.79 11.36
CA LYS A 99 -10.89 12.71 11.94
C LYS A 99 -11.87 12.11 10.93
N ARG A 100 -12.64 12.94 10.23
CA ARG A 100 -13.66 12.50 9.25
C ARG A 100 -13.00 11.81 8.05
N ILE A 101 -11.90 12.33 7.54
CA ILE A 101 -11.10 11.74 6.46
C ILE A 101 -10.62 10.33 6.85
N ASN A 102 -10.04 10.19 8.03
CA ASN A 102 -9.53 8.90 8.49
C ASN A 102 -10.66 7.88 8.73
N ARG A 103 -11.84 8.31 9.24
CA ARG A 103 -13.03 7.45 9.33
C ARG A 103 -13.48 6.95 7.96
N SER A 104 -13.40 7.81 6.94
CA SER A 104 -13.74 7.43 5.56
C SER A 104 -12.74 6.42 4.99
N ALA A 105 -11.44 6.58 5.28
CA ALA A 105 -10.42 5.62 4.87
C ALA A 105 -10.59 4.25 5.58
N GLU A 106 -10.92 4.25 6.88
CA GLU A 106 -11.24 3.04 7.65
C GLU A 106 -12.43 2.28 7.04
N ASP A 107 -13.43 2.99 6.55
CA ASP A 107 -14.59 2.37 5.89
C ASP A 107 -14.22 1.82 4.51
N ALA A 108 -13.44 2.56 3.72
CA ALA A 108 -12.98 2.11 2.40
C ALA A 108 -12.06 0.88 2.49
N ALA A 109 -11.20 0.80 3.51
CA ALA A 109 -10.26 -0.32 3.71
C ALA A 109 -10.97 -1.69 3.81
N LYS A 110 -12.23 -1.73 4.27
CA LYS A 110 -13.05 -2.96 4.30
C LYS A 110 -13.23 -3.60 2.92
N LYS A 111 -13.07 -2.84 1.85
CA LYS A 111 -13.20 -3.33 0.46
C LYS A 111 -11.91 -3.93 -0.11
N ALA A 112 -10.78 -3.74 0.55
CA ALA A 112 -9.49 -4.16 0.03
C ALA A 112 -9.29 -5.68 0.06
N GLY A 113 -9.76 -6.35 1.11
CA GLY A 113 -9.54 -7.79 1.33
C GLY A 113 -9.85 -8.65 0.10
N PRO A 114 -11.07 -8.64 -0.44
CA PRO A 114 -11.42 -9.45 -1.62
C PRO A 114 -10.53 -9.20 -2.83
N ILE A 115 -10.16 -7.95 -3.11
CA ILE A 115 -9.33 -7.56 -4.26
C ILE A 115 -7.91 -8.12 -4.12
N PHE A 116 -7.32 -7.99 -2.95
CA PHE A 116 -6.00 -8.57 -2.66
C PHE A 116 -6.03 -10.10 -2.72
N LEU A 117 -7.04 -10.74 -2.10
CA LEU A 117 -7.15 -12.20 -2.08
C LEU A 117 -7.31 -12.78 -3.49
N ASP A 118 -8.03 -12.11 -4.38
CA ASP A 118 -8.13 -12.55 -5.77
C ASP A 118 -6.77 -12.46 -6.49
N ALA A 119 -5.97 -11.44 -6.23
CA ALA A 119 -4.62 -11.33 -6.76
C ALA A 119 -3.69 -12.43 -6.20
N VAL A 120 -3.76 -12.71 -4.89
CA VAL A 120 -2.99 -13.79 -4.23
C VAL A 120 -3.35 -15.16 -4.82
N ARG A 121 -4.62 -15.45 -5.01
CA ARG A 121 -5.08 -16.71 -5.66
C ARG A 121 -4.55 -16.86 -7.07
N GLY A 122 -4.42 -15.77 -7.80
CA GLY A 122 -3.88 -15.71 -9.16
C GLY A 122 -2.36 -15.92 -9.27
N ILE A 123 -1.61 -15.97 -8.17
CA ILE A 123 -0.15 -16.18 -8.18
C ILE A 123 0.17 -17.55 -8.79
N THR A 124 1.01 -17.56 -9.84
CA THR A 124 1.56 -18.79 -10.43
C THR A 124 2.75 -19.29 -9.61
N PHE A 125 3.23 -20.52 -9.94
CA PHE A 125 4.47 -21.02 -9.31
C PHE A 125 5.69 -20.14 -9.65
N ASP A 126 5.80 -19.68 -10.90
CA ASP A 126 6.92 -18.83 -11.33
C ASP A 126 6.89 -17.47 -10.63
N ASP A 127 5.69 -16.87 -10.45
CA ASP A 127 5.52 -15.66 -9.65
C ASP A 127 5.96 -15.93 -8.19
N ALA A 128 5.53 -17.06 -7.59
CA ALA A 128 5.85 -17.40 -6.22
C ALA A 128 7.36 -17.55 -6.00
N MET A 129 8.07 -18.20 -6.93
CA MET A 129 9.53 -18.31 -6.86
C MET A 129 10.22 -16.96 -7.01
N SER A 130 9.76 -16.13 -7.94
CA SER A 130 10.30 -14.78 -8.14
C SER A 130 10.12 -13.90 -6.90
N ILE A 131 8.97 -14.00 -6.24
CA ILE A 131 8.68 -13.29 -4.99
C ILE A 131 9.55 -13.82 -3.85
N LEU A 132 9.62 -15.12 -3.67
CA LEU A 132 10.36 -15.75 -2.57
C LEU A 132 11.86 -15.43 -2.63
N LEU A 133 12.44 -15.40 -3.83
CA LEU A 133 13.85 -15.13 -4.07
C LEU A 133 14.15 -13.63 -4.26
N GLY A 134 13.12 -12.80 -4.34
CA GLY A 134 13.23 -11.37 -4.56
C GLY A 134 13.64 -10.58 -3.32
N GLU A 135 13.55 -9.26 -3.43
CA GLU A 135 13.83 -8.31 -2.36
C GLU A 135 12.86 -8.48 -1.17
N GLN A 136 13.13 -7.78 -0.08
CA GLN A 136 12.37 -7.89 1.17
C GLN A 136 10.89 -7.47 1.05
N ASP A 137 10.55 -6.74 0.01
CA ASP A 137 9.23 -6.20 -0.33
C ASP A 137 8.65 -6.78 -1.63
N ALA A 138 9.26 -7.85 -2.18
CA ALA A 138 8.90 -8.39 -3.49
C ALA A 138 7.43 -8.82 -3.60
N ALA A 139 6.83 -9.34 -2.53
CA ALA A 139 5.42 -9.71 -2.51
C ALA A 139 4.52 -8.47 -2.51
N THR A 140 4.88 -7.46 -1.75
CA THR A 140 4.17 -6.18 -1.70
C THR A 140 4.23 -5.49 -3.07
N GLN A 141 5.39 -5.47 -3.73
CA GLN A 141 5.53 -4.93 -5.09
C GLN A 141 4.68 -5.71 -6.11
N TYR A 142 4.65 -7.03 -6.00
CA TYR A 142 3.77 -7.87 -6.83
C TYR A 142 2.31 -7.50 -6.64
N LEU A 143 1.83 -7.46 -5.39
CA LEU A 143 0.45 -7.07 -5.08
C LEU A 143 0.15 -5.66 -5.57
N HIS A 144 1.05 -4.71 -5.34
CA HIS A 144 0.88 -3.33 -5.81
C HIS A 144 0.70 -3.28 -7.32
N SER A 145 1.57 -3.95 -8.08
CA SER A 145 1.50 -3.96 -9.55
C SER A 145 0.20 -4.58 -10.10
N ARG A 146 -0.37 -5.55 -9.39
CA ARG A 146 -1.56 -6.29 -9.80
C ARG A 146 -2.87 -5.65 -9.34
N THR A 147 -2.86 -4.92 -8.22
CA THR A 147 -4.10 -4.53 -7.56
C THR A 147 -4.29 -3.03 -7.41
N TYR A 148 -3.23 -2.21 -7.50
CA TYR A 148 -3.33 -0.77 -7.20
C TYR A 148 -4.44 -0.06 -7.98
N ASN A 149 -4.51 -0.27 -9.30
CA ASN A 149 -5.52 0.40 -10.12
C ASN A 149 -6.94 -0.06 -9.76
N SER A 150 -7.15 -1.37 -9.56
CA SER A 150 -8.46 -1.90 -9.16
C SER A 150 -8.86 -1.40 -7.79
N LEU A 151 -7.93 -1.36 -6.83
CA LEU A 151 -8.17 -0.79 -5.51
C LEU A 151 -8.50 0.70 -5.58
N TYR A 152 -7.78 1.46 -6.40
CA TYR A 152 -8.02 2.89 -6.57
C TYR A 152 -9.43 3.18 -7.08
N GLU A 153 -9.87 2.42 -8.09
CA GLU A 153 -11.22 2.55 -8.69
C GLU A 153 -12.33 2.09 -7.73
N GLU A 154 -12.11 1.02 -6.98
CA GLU A 154 -13.09 0.51 -6.02
C GLU A 154 -13.17 1.34 -4.73
N PHE A 155 -12.05 1.90 -4.28
CA PHE A 155 -12.01 2.73 -3.08
C PHE A 155 -12.66 4.09 -3.30
N LYS A 156 -12.43 4.71 -4.47
CA LYS A 156 -12.89 6.07 -4.74
C LYS A 156 -14.40 6.26 -4.47
N PRO A 157 -15.32 5.46 -5.00
CA PRO A 157 -16.75 5.64 -4.73
C PRO A 157 -17.12 5.36 -3.26
N VAL A 158 -16.47 4.40 -2.60
CA VAL A 158 -16.69 4.11 -1.19
C VAL A 158 -16.21 5.28 -0.34
N LEU A 159 -15.00 5.77 -0.63
CA LEU A 159 -14.40 6.91 0.05
C LEU A 159 -15.27 8.16 -0.10
N ASP A 160 -15.71 8.49 -1.33
CA ASP A 160 -16.55 9.66 -1.60
C ASP A 160 -17.90 9.57 -0.85
N ASN A 161 -18.52 8.38 -0.82
CA ASN A 161 -19.75 8.14 -0.07
C ASN A 161 -19.52 8.29 1.45
N SER A 162 -18.43 7.75 1.96
CA SER A 162 -18.08 7.85 3.38
C SER A 162 -17.70 9.27 3.78
N LEU A 163 -16.93 9.99 2.96
CA LEU A 163 -16.62 11.41 3.17
C LEU A 163 -17.88 12.27 3.24
N ASN A 164 -18.85 12.00 2.35
CA ASN A 164 -20.17 12.64 2.41
C ASN A 164 -20.94 12.28 3.70
N SER A 165 -20.99 11.00 4.05
CA SER A 165 -21.72 10.51 5.22
C SER A 165 -21.16 11.06 6.52
N PHE A 166 -19.85 11.18 6.63
CA PHE A 166 -19.19 11.85 7.75
C PHE A 166 -19.20 13.37 7.65
N GLY A 167 -19.72 13.93 6.56
CA GLY A 167 -19.82 15.39 6.31
C GLY A 167 -18.46 16.08 6.12
N ALA A 168 -17.43 15.33 5.73
CA ALA A 168 -16.09 15.89 5.48
C ALA A 168 -16.07 16.79 4.24
N LEU A 169 -16.74 16.38 3.16
CA LEU A 169 -16.80 17.16 1.93
C LEU A 169 -17.52 18.49 2.12
N ASN A 170 -18.64 18.50 2.85
CA ASN A 170 -19.39 19.74 3.15
C ASN A 170 -18.56 20.68 4.02
N LEU A 171 -17.94 20.14 5.08
CA LEU A 171 -17.10 20.94 5.99
C LEU A 171 -15.91 21.56 5.25
N TRP A 172 -15.27 20.79 4.37
CA TRP A 172 -14.17 21.28 3.54
C TRP A 172 -14.63 22.29 2.48
N ALA A 173 -15.74 22.04 1.78
CA ALA A 173 -16.31 22.98 0.82
C ALA A 173 -16.67 24.33 1.47
N ASP A 174 -17.26 24.32 2.68
CA ASP A 174 -17.56 25.53 3.44
C ASP A 174 -16.27 26.30 3.79
N ALA A 175 -15.23 25.58 4.21
CA ALA A 175 -13.94 26.16 4.50
C ALA A 175 -13.30 26.79 3.26
N VAL A 176 -13.25 26.09 2.14
CA VAL A 176 -12.70 26.59 0.86
C VAL A 176 -13.50 27.78 0.35
N ASN A 177 -14.84 27.73 0.45
CA ASN A 177 -15.69 28.83 0.07
C ASN A 177 -15.44 30.08 0.93
N ALA A 178 -15.25 29.91 2.25
CA ALA A 178 -14.90 31.02 3.14
C ALA A 178 -13.52 31.59 2.81
N TYR A 179 -12.54 30.72 2.59
CA TYR A 179 -11.18 31.09 2.18
C TYR A 179 -11.18 31.87 0.85
N ASN A 180 -11.83 31.33 -0.19
CA ASN A 180 -11.85 31.91 -1.53
C ASN A 180 -12.58 33.28 -1.61
N LYS A 181 -13.27 33.69 -0.53
CA LYS A 181 -13.87 35.05 -0.39
C LYS A 181 -12.86 36.10 0.12
N ILE A 182 -11.72 35.69 0.65
CA ILE A 182 -10.69 36.60 1.12
C ILE A 182 -10.08 37.32 -0.11
N PRO A 183 -9.97 38.66 -0.12
CA PRO A 183 -9.37 39.39 -1.25
C PRO A 183 -7.88 39.05 -1.43
N PHE A 184 -7.43 39.06 -2.66
CA PHE A 184 -6.00 38.98 -3.05
C PHE A 184 -5.30 37.66 -2.66
N ILE A 185 -6.03 36.55 -2.55
CA ILE A 185 -5.46 35.22 -2.34
C ILE A 185 -5.50 34.37 -3.62
N THR A 186 -4.65 33.32 -3.67
CA THR A 186 -4.75 32.27 -4.68
C THR A 186 -5.88 31.33 -4.28
N LYS A 187 -6.86 31.13 -5.16
CA LYS A 187 -8.00 30.22 -4.92
C LYS A 187 -7.54 28.77 -4.89
N VAL A 188 -8.15 27.98 -4.04
CA VAL A 188 -7.88 26.55 -3.84
C VAL A 188 -9.02 25.73 -4.41
N ASN A 189 -8.69 24.56 -5.02
CA ASN A 189 -9.65 23.56 -5.44
C ASN A 189 -10.13 22.76 -4.21
N PRO A 190 -11.44 22.53 -4.02
CA PRO A 190 -11.95 21.79 -2.89
C PRO A 190 -11.82 20.26 -2.97
N ASP A 191 -11.31 19.70 -4.06
CA ASP A 191 -11.22 18.24 -4.23
C ASP A 191 -10.02 17.66 -3.45
N LEU A 192 -10.32 16.87 -2.40
CA LEU A 192 -9.35 16.13 -1.61
C LEU A 192 -9.40 14.62 -1.87
N SER A 193 -10.35 14.14 -2.67
CA SER A 193 -10.63 12.70 -2.81
C SER A 193 -9.42 11.92 -3.32
N ASP A 194 -8.70 12.44 -4.30
CA ASP A 194 -7.50 11.80 -4.86
C ASP A 194 -6.38 11.67 -3.83
N HIS A 195 -6.09 12.75 -3.08
CA HIS A 195 -5.11 12.73 -2.02
C HIS A 195 -5.44 11.68 -0.94
N ILE A 196 -6.70 11.64 -0.50
CA ILE A 196 -7.15 10.73 0.55
C ILE A 196 -7.10 9.28 0.04
N ASN A 197 -7.55 9.03 -1.19
CA ASN A 197 -7.53 7.71 -1.80
C ASN A 197 -6.08 7.17 -1.91
N THR A 198 -5.18 7.97 -2.45
CA THR A 198 -3.76 7.63 -2.57
C THR A 198 -3.13 7.34 -1.21
N LYS A 199 -3.40 8.17 -0.18
CA LYS A 199 -2.85 7.97 1.16
C LYS A 199 -3.45 6.76 1.88
N ALA A 200 -4.73 6.46 1.68
CA ALA A 200 -5.35 5.26 2.23
C ALA A 200 -4.73 3.98 1.64
N LEU A 201 -4.55 3.94 0.33
CA LEU A 201 -3.88 2.82 -0.33
C LEU A 201 -2.42 2.70 0.10
N TYR A 202 -1.70 3.81 0.21
CA TYR A 202 -0.32 3.80 0.72
C TYR A 202 -0.24 3.13 2.10
N GLY A 203 -1.11 3.51 3.03
CA GLY A 203 -1.13 2.90 4.37
C GLY A 203 -1.39 1.39 4.34
N LEU A 204 -2.26 0.90 3.44
CA LEU A 204 -2.50 -0.53 3.27
C LEU A 204 -1.25 -1.27 2.75
N PHE A 205 -0.62 -0.77 1.70
CA PHE A 205 0.56 -1.41 1.12
C PHE A 205 1.77 -1.35 2.06
N ASP A 206 1.98 -0.24 2.75
CA ASP A 206 3.06 -0.08 3.73
C ASP A 206 2.92 -1.07 4.89
N LEU A 207 1.69 -1.28 5.40
CA LEU A 207 1.44 -2.26 6.45
C LEU A 207 1.59 -3.72 5.94
N ILE A 208 1.23 -4.00 4.68
CA ILE A 208 1.48 -5.32 4.06
C ILE A 208 2.99 -5.55 3.93
N GLU A 209 3.76 -4.54 3.55
CA GLU A 209 5.21 -4.59 3.48
C GLU A 209 5.84 -4.89 4.85
N ASP A 210 5.41 -4.20 5.90
CA ASP A 210 5.85 -4.47 7.27
C ASP A 210 5.60 -5.93 7.67
N LYS A 211 4.45 -6.48 7.29
CA LYS A 211 4.12 -7.89 7.55
C LYS A 211 4.97 -8.86 6.73
N GLU A 212 5.21 -8.54 5.45
CA GLU A 212 6.10 -9.32 4.60
C GLU A 212 7.52 -9.35 5.19
N GLN A 213 8.08 -8.21 5.52
CA GLN A 213 9.41 -8.10 6.12
C GLN A 213 9.48 -8.87 7.45
N GLY A 214 8.44 -8.76 8.28
CA GLY A 214 8.34 -9.53 9.52
C GLY A 214 8.38 -11.04 9.29
N ILE A 215 7.60 -11.59 8.35
CA ILE A 215 7.60 -13.02 8.03
C ILE A 215 8.97 -13.47 7.48
N ARG A 216 9.63 -12.64 6.67
CA ARG A 216 10.95 -12.94 6.11
C ARG A 216 12.06 -12.98 7.17
N THR A 217 12.02 -12.09 8.15
CA THR A 217 13.13 -11.86 9.09
C THR A 217 12.91 -12.42 10.49
N ASP A 218 11.67 -12.65 10.91
CA ASP A 218 11.30 -13.10 12.26
C ASP A 218 10.51 -14.41 12.24
N VAL A 219 11.17 -15.49 12.66
CA VAL A 219 10.56 -16.85 12.73
C VAL A 219 9.30 -16.87 13.60
N SER A 220 9.19 -15.99 14.60
CA SER A 220 8.02 -15.93 15.48
C SER A 220 6.75 -15.46 14.77
N GLN A 221 6.88 -14.75 13.65
CA GLN A 221 5.76 -14.29 12.83
C GLN A 221 5.26 -15.33 11.82
N ARG A 222 5.98 -16.45 11.67
CA ARG A 222 5.60 -17.59 10.83
C ARG A 222 4.65 -18.51 11.62
N THR A 223 3.36 -18.24 11.51
CA THR A 223 2.33 -18.85 12.37
C THR A 223 2.06 -20.32 12.08
N THR A 224 2.36 -20.80 10.86
CA THR A 224 2.12 -22.19 10.44
C THR A 224 3.42 -22.96 10.19
N SER A 225 3.35 -24.31 10.15
CA SER A 225 4.48 -25.14 9.79
C SER A 225 4.95 -24.87 8.36
N LEU A 226 3.99 -24.67 7.43
CA LEU A 226 4.30 -24.44 6.03
C LEU A 226 5.07 -23.11 5.85
N LEU A 227 4.66 -22.04 6.54
CA LEU A 227 5.40 -20.77 6.56
C LEU A 227 6.83 -20.94 7.10
N LYS A 228 6.99 -21.68 8.18
CA LYS A 228 8.32 -21.96 8.76
C LYS A 228 9.20 -22.72 7.76
N ASP A 229 8.66 -23.74 7.12
CA ASP A 229 9.43 -24.58 6.19
C ASP A 229 9.81 -23.83 4.90
N VAL A 230 8.91 -23.00 4.36
CA VAL A 230 9.16 -22.22 3.14
C VAL A 230 10.16 -21.10 3.40
N PHE A 231 10.00 -20.34 4.48
CA PHE A 231 10.85 -19.19 4.79
C PHE A 231 12.12 -19.54 5.58
N ALA A 232 12.25 -20.76 6.12
CA ALA A 232 13.50 -21.21 6.78
C ALA A 232 14.75 -21.10 5.88
N ARG A 233 14.55 -21.07 4.57
CA ARG A 233 15.63 -20.92 3.57
C ARG A 233 16.20 -19.50 3.51
N GLN A 234 15.51 -18.54 4.04
CA GLN A 234 15.96 -17.14 4.15
C GLN A 234 16.67 -16.87 5.47
N ASP A 235 16.59 -17.80 6.42
CA ASP A 235 17.28 -17.71 7.70
C ASP A 235 18.79 -17.91 7.47
N LYS A 236 19.60 -16.94 7.90
CA LYS A 236 21.07 -16.97 7.82
C LYS A 236 21.67 -17.32 9.16
#